data_1eb1fb91a940ea8601d5c23dd524fe64
#
_entry.id   1eb1fb91a940ea8601d5c23dd524fe64
#
_cell.length_a   1.000
_cell.length_b   1.000
_cell.length_c   1.000
_cell.angle_alpha   90.00
_cell.angle_beta   90.00
_cell.angle_gamma   90.00
#
_symmetry.space_group_name_H-M   'P 1'
#
loop_
_entity.id
_entity.type
_entity.pdbx_description
1 polymer ?
#
loop_
_entity_poly.entity_id
_entity_poly.type
_entity_poly.pdbx_seq_one_letter_code
_entity_poly.pdbx_strand_id
1 'polypeptide(L)'
;MKKNQWLRLGLLALATTIALPAVAQRKGKAKSKVATVVAKPKAGHYLIQGTAPAEANGKWVYLYTNSGTALDSVQVVGGKFHFERPVGGDGIVANLIVPRSFSLSFIPEEGVIKAPLEAEAATGTPLNDIRAQKVKEEIALSSGVKEKLMKLRSDKTLSDQQKEEGMEKVVKEYYAQILPGVLADLKAHRDDALGYYALQTLLAQEDIDLAKAEDYLKEVSESLRNEETIVKQVERLRRLKATKPGAQFVDFDGVDDASKPVRLSDYVGKGHYVLVDFWASWCGPCRREIAHLKKVRDAYTDKGLVILGAVVWDKMEDHLQAMKDLEITWPQIFNDKDATDLYGIAGIPQLILFDPSGKIVARDLRGDMVNAQLDEILKTTGGKL
;
A
#
# COMPACT_ATOMS: atom_id res chain seq x y z
N MET A 1 -25.78 10.07 -0.31
CA MET A 1 -25.90 8.70 0.21
C MET A 1 -24.50 8.09 0.27
N LYS A 2 -23.98 7.99 1.50
CA LYS A 2 -22.60 7.51 1.76
C LYS A 2 -22.69 6.00 1.93
N LYS A 3 -22.30 5.19 0.96
CA LYS A 3 -22.05 3.74 1.17
C LYS A 3 -21.16 3.22 0.05
N ASN A 4 -20.21 2.41 0.43
CA ASN A 4 -19.42 1.46 -0.36
C ASN A 4 -17.98 1.87 -0.75
N GLN A 5 -17.25 2.45 0.20
CA GLN A 5 -15.78 2.58 0.05
C GLN A 5 -14.99 1.46 0.76
N TRP A 6 -15.63 0.43 1.31
CA TRP A 6 -15.14 -0.33 2.48
C TRP A 6 -14.36 -1.62 2.18
N LEU A 7 -14.19 -2.06 0.94
CA LEU A 7 -13.58 -3.38 0.65
C LEU A 7 -12.10 -3.35 0.25
N ARG A 8 -11.39 -2.31 0.61
CA ARG A 8 -9.95 -2.21 0.37
C ARG A 8 -9.14 -2.47 1.62
N LEU A 9 -8.75 -3.76 1.81
CA LEU A 9 -7.41 -4.12 2.31
C LEU A 9 -6.95 -3.62 3.69
N GLY A 10 -7.82 -3.29 4.64
CA GLY A 10 -7.41 -3.05 6.02
C GLY A 10 -6.65 -4.22 6.68
N LEU A 11 -6.69 -5.41 6.09
CA LEU A 11 -6.00 -6.61 6.60
C LEU A 11 -4.63 -6.88 5.95
N LEU A 12 -4.22 -6.11 4.95
CA LEU A 12 -2.88 -6.23 4.35
C LEU A 12 -1.83 -5.33 5.03
N ALA A 13 -2.23 -4.44 5.92
CA ALA A 13 -1.30 -3.65 6.73
C ALA A 13 -0.61 -4.46 7.84
N LEU A 14 -1.05 -5.70 8.09
CA LEU A 14 -0.42 -6.61 9.05
C LEU A 14 0.71 -7.46 8.46
N ALA A 15 0.84 -7.47 7.14
CA ALA A 15 2.04 -7.94 6.48
C ALA A 15 2.53 -6.75 5.64
N THR A 16 3.45 -5.98 6.17
CA THR A 16 4.24 -5.02 5.40
C THR A 16 5.07 -5.78 4.36
N THR A 17 4.40 -6.27 3.33
CA THR A 17 5.08 -6.59 2.08
C THR A 17 5.46 -5.24 1.50
N ILE A 18 6.63 -4.73 1.91
CA ILE A 18 7.33 -3.69 1.19
C ILE A 18 7.43 -4.22 -0.24
N ALA A 19 6.68 -3.61 -1.17
CA ALA A 19 6.91 -3.82 -2.59
C ALA A 19 8.35 -3.35 -2.82
N LEU A 20 9.27 -4.31 -2.91
CA LEU A 20 10.67 -4.02 -3.16
C LEU A 20 10.76 -3.34 -4.53
N PRO A 21 11.30 -2.13 -4.62
CA PRO A 21 11.71 -1.61 -5.92
C PRO A 21 12.68 -2.64 -6.52
N ALA A 22 12.61 -2.85 -7.83
CA ALA A 22 13.51 -3.74 -8.54
C ALA A 22 14.95 -3.34 -8.23
N VAL A 23 15.61 -4.10 -7.35
CA VAL A 23 16.96 -3.80 -6.90
C VAL A 23 17.88 -4.05 -8.08
N ALA A 24 18.30 -2.98 -8.74
CA ALA A 24 19.44 -3.01 -9.66
C ALA A 24 20.64 -3.53 -8.87
N GLN A 25 21.16 -4.70 -9.26
CA GLN A 25 22.35 -5.32 -8.68
C GLN A 25 23.57 -4.40 -8.86
N ARG A 26 23.80 -3.50 -7.92
CA ARG A 26 25.12 -2.90 -7.78
C ARG A 26 26.06 -3.93 -7.17
N LYS A 27 26.94 -4.50 -7.98
CA LYS A 27 28.08 -5.32 -7.55
C LYS A 27 29.05 -4.47 -6.70
N GLY A 28 28.72 -4.26 -5.44
CA GLY A 28 29.68 -3.85 -4.44
C GLY A 28 30.55 -5.06 -4.08
N LYS A 29 31.87 -4.89 -4.03
CA LYS A 29 32.80 -5.92 -3.55
C LYS A 29 32.57 -6.13 -2.05
N ALA A 30 31.65 -7.04 -1.70
CA ALA A 30 31.43 -7.47 -0.32
C ALA A 30 32.59 -8.35 0.13
N LYS A 31 33.30 -7.90 1.14
CA LYS A 31 34.29 -8.74 1.83
C LYS A 31 33.52 -9.73 2.72
N SER A 32 33.65 -11.03 2.43
CA SER A 32 33.15 -12.09 3.31
C SER A 32 33.82 -11.94 4.69
N LYS A 33 33.07 -11.47 5.69
CA LYS A 33 33.47 -11.51 7.09
C LYS A 33 32.94 -12.81 7.70
N VAL A 34 33.84 -13.75 8.01
CA VAL A 34 33.50 -14.91 8.82
C VAL A 34 33.07 -14.45 10.20
N ALA A 35 31.92 -14.95 10.67
CA ALA A 35 31.28 -14.52 11.91
C ALA A 35 32.11 -14.89 13.14
N THR A 36 32.87 -13.96 13.67
CA THR A 36 33.39 -14.05 15.04
C THR A 36 32.21 -13.67 15.98
N VAL A 37 31.93 -14.57 16.94
CA VAL A 37 30.86 -14.29 17.94
C VAL A 37 31.28 -13.10 18.78
N VAL A 38 30.78 -11.94 18.50
CA VAL A 38 30.95 -10.73 19.32
C VAL A 38 29.92 -10.82 20.46
N ALA A 39 30.39 -10.87 21.70
CA ALA A 39 29.51 -11.08 22.87
C ALA A 39 28.72 -9.84 23.27
N LYS A 40 29.23 -8.63 22.97
CA LYS A 40 28.60 -7.34 23.27
C LYS A 40 28.89 -6.32 22.15
N PRO A 41 27.96 -5.45 21.78
CA PRO A 41 28.23 -4.34 20.87
C PRO A 41 29.14 -3.30 21.51
N LYS A 42 29.75 -2.44 20.72
CA LYS A 42 30.39 -1.21 21.17
C LYS A 42 29.35 -0.27 21.78
N ALA A 43 29.78 0.62 22.68
CA ALA A 43 28.92 1.64 23.23
C ALA A 43 28.28 2.49 22.10
N GLY A 44 26.99 2.79 22.20
CA GLY A 44 26.24 3.51 21.19
C GLY A 44 25.98 2.71 19.91
N HIS A 45 26.15 1.38 19.94
CA HIS A 45 25.89 0.48 18.80
C HIS A 45 24.83 -0.57 19.16
N TYR A 46 24.16 -1.07 18.15
CA TYR A 46 23.42 -2.32 18.23
C TYR A 46 24.17 -3.44 17.50
N LEU A 47 23.99 -4.66 17.99
CA LEU A 47 24.51 -5.89 17.39
C LEU A 47 23.33 -6.80 17.04
N ILE A 48 23.09 -7.04 15.77
CA ILE A 48 22.13 -8.04 15.32
C ILE A 48 22.80 -9.42 15.39
N GLN A 49 22.21 -10.31 16.18
CA GLN A 49 22.50 -11.74 16.20
C GLN A 49 21.36 -12.46 15.47
N GLY A 50 21.55 -12.69 14.19
CA GLY A 50 20.57 -13.31 13.32
C GLY A 50 20.76 -14.82 13.20
N THR A 51 19.65 -15.54 13.16
CA THR A 51 19.59 -16.94 12.75
C THR A 51 18.71 -17.09 11.51
N ALA A 52 19.01 -18.08 10.69
CA ALA A 52 18.32 -18.32 9.45
C ALA A 52 18.13 -19.83 9.23
N PRO A 53 17.02 -20.26 8.61
CA PRO A 53 16.79 -21.66 8.29
C PRO A 53 17.78 -22.17 7.24
N ALA A 54 17.86 -23.49 7.12
CA ALA A 54 18.86 -24.16 6.28
C ALA A 54 18.83 -23.72 4.81
N GLU A 55 17.64 -23.45 4.26
CA GLU A 55 17.45 -22.98 2.88
C GLU A 55 17.94 -21.54 2.63
N ALA A 56 18.20 -20.78 3.68
CA ALA A 56 18.80 -19.45 3.59
C ALA A 56 20.34 -19.48 3.68
N ASN A 57 20.96 -20.63 3.97
CA ASN A 57 22.41 -20.73 4.06
C ASN A 57 23.06 -20.38 2.71
N GLY A 58 24.10 -19.54 2.73
CA GLY A 58 24.74 -19.00 1.53
C GLY A 58 24.00 -17.85 0.85
N LYS A 59 22.74 -17.54 1.22
CA LYS A 59 22.03 -16.36 0.71
C LYS A 59 22.50 -15.08 1.40
N TRP A 60 22.25 -13.94 0.75
CA TRP A 60 22.54 -12.62 1.29
C TRP A 60 21.36 -12.12 2.12
N VAL A 61 21.64 -11.61 3.31
CA VAL A 61 20.74 -10.80 4.12
C VAL A 61 21.10 -9.35 3.88
N TYR A 62 20.15 -8.57 3.43
CA TYR A 62 20.30 -7.14 3.21
C TYR A 62 19.65 -6.38 4.35
N LEU A 63 20.32 -5.34 4.81
CA LEU A 63 19.80 -4.40 5.79
C LEU A 63 19.34 -3.13 5.08
N TYR A 64 18.11 -2.73 5.31
CA TYR A 64 17.48 -1.53 4.73
C TYR A 64 16.90 -0.64 5.81
N THR A 65 16.87 0.67 5.55
CA THR A 65 15.98 1.58 6.29
C THR A 65 14.53 1.21 6.01
N ASN A 66 13.60 1.73 6.80
CA ASN A 66 12.18 1.55 6.54
C ASN A 66 11.71 2.20 5.22
N SER A 67 12.38 3.23 4.75
CA SER A 67 12.12 3.86 3.45
C SER A 67 12.72 3.12 2.24
N GLY A 68 13.46 2.03 2.48
CA GLY A 68 14.03 1.18 1.42
C GLY A 68 15.46 1.54 1.00
N THR A 69 16.16 2.42 1.73
CA THR A 69 17.58 2.69 1.47
C THR A 69 18.44 1.54 1.95
N ALA A 70 19.28 0.99 1.07
CA ALA A 70 20.21 -0.09 1.43
C ALA A 70 21.33 0.44 2.34
N LEU A 71 21.53 -0.23 3.47
CA LEU A 71 22.52 0.13 4.50
C LEU A 71 23.73 -0.78 4.50
N ASP A 72 23.51 -2.11 4.45
CA ASP A 72 24.56 -3.12 4.53
C ASP A 72 24.06 -4.47 4.00
N SER A 73 24.98 -5.45 3.87
CA SER A 73 24.62 -6.82 3.54
C SER A 73 25.65 -7.81 4.06
N VAL A 74 25.19 -8.99 4.49
CA VAL A 74 26.05 -10.11 4.91
C VAL A 74 25.54 -11.43 4.35
N GLN A 75 26.37 -12.43 4.27
CA GLN A 75 25.98 -13.77 3.84
C GLN A 75 25.64 -14.64 5.06
N VAL A 76 24.59 -15.46 4.96
CA VAL A 76 24.28 -16.47 5.97
C VAL A 76 25.30 -17.58 5.90
N VAL A 77 25.98 -17.84 7.01
CA VAL A 77 27.01 -18.92 7.14
C VAL A 77 26.68 -19.79 8.35
N GLY A 78 26.47 -21.08 8.12
CA GLY A 78 26.11 -22.02 9.17
C GLY A 78 24.81 -21.66 9.89
N GLY A 79 23.82 -21.13 9.14
CA GLY A 79 22.53 -20.69 9.68
C GLY A 79 22.60 -19.42 10.54
N LYS A 80 23.70 -18.66 10.48
CA LYS A 80 23.89 -17.44 11.28
C LYS A 80 24.34 -16.26 10.42
N PHE A 81 24.03 -15.06 10.89
CA PHE A 81 24.52 -13.78 10.35
C PHE A 81 24.56 -12.71 11.44
N HIS A 82 25.33 -11.65 11.25
CA HIS A 82 25.37 -10.54 12.19
C HIS A 82 25.65 -9.22 11.50
N PHE A 83 25.16 -8.12 12.12
CA PHE A 83 25.49 -6.74 11.79
C PHE A 83 25.81 -5.99 13.10
N GLU A 84 26.82 -5.14 13.10
CA GLU A 84 27.08 -4.18 14.16
C GLU A 84 27.10 -2.78 13.58
N ARG A 85 26.25 -1.89 14.10
CA ARG A 85 26.08 -0.54 13.56
C ARG A 85 25.81 0.48 14.68
N PRO A 86 26.16 1.76 14.47
CA PRO A 86 25.82 2.82 15.42
C PRO A 86 24.30 3.04 15.46
N VAL A 87 23.77 3.33 16.64
CA VAL A 87 22.39 3.75 16.83
C VAL A 87 22.18 5.16 16.23
N GLY A 88 20.99 5.41 15.65
CA GLY A 88 20.58 6.72 15.12
C GLY A 88 20.90 6.97 13.65
N GLY A 89 21.65 6.07 12.98
CA GLY A 89 21.98 6.19 11.54
C GLY A 89 21.06 5.43 10.60
N ASP A 90 20.25 4.51 11.12
CA ASP A 90 19.50 3.54 10.31
C ASP A 90 17.99 3.77 10.34
N GLY A 91 17.55 4.93 10.84
CA GLY A 91 16.14 5.30 11.00
C GLY A 91 15.51 4.75 12.29
N ILE A 92 14.23 5.00 12.46
CA ILE A 92 13.45 4.57 13.64
C ILE A 92 13.16 3.06 13.59
N VAL A 93 12.98 2.52 12.39
CA VAL A 93 12.78 1.09 12.10
C VAL A 93 13.67 0.70 10.93
N ALA A 94 14.23 -0.50 10.97
CA ALA A 94 15.00 -1.08 9.89
C ALA A 94 14.53 -2.49 9.56
N ASN A 95 14.94 -3.01 8.39
CA ASN A 95 14.46 -4.27 7.85
C ASN A 95 15.62 -5.15 7.43
N LEU A 96 15.55 -6.43 7.82
CA LEU A 96 16.40 -7.50 7.32
C LEU A 96 15.64 -8.24 6.23
N ILE A 97 16.22 -8.34 5.04
CA ILE A 97 15.55 -8.93 3.88
C ILE A 97 16.42 -9.96 3.21
N VAL A 98 15.89 -11.16 3.04
CA VAL A 98 16.40 -12.16 2.09
C VAL A 98 15.43 -12.17 0.91
N PRO A 99 15.84 -11.73 -0.29
CA PRO A 99 14.94 -11.57 -1.42
C PRO A 99 14.10 -12.82 -1.70
N ARG A 100 12.79 -12.64 -1.86
CA ARG A 100 11.80 -13.69 -2.15
C ARG A 100 11.68 -14.79 -1.08
N SER A 101 12.25 -14.57 0.12
CA SER A 101 12.24 -15.60 1.16
C SER A 101 11.83 -15.07 2.52
N PHE A 102 12.55 -14.10 3.08
CA PHE A 102 12.34 -13.63 4.45
C PHE A 102 12.40 -12.11 4.54
N SER A 103 11.58 -11.56 5.43
CA SER A 103 11.62 -10.15 5.82
C SER A 103 11.33 -10.03 7.31
N LEU A 104 12.21 -9.36 8.06
CA LEU A 104 12.06 -9.13 9.49
C LEU A 104 12.35 -7.67 9.81
N SER A 105 11.38 -6.96 10.38
CA SER A 105 11.56 -5.59 10.87
C SER A 105 12.07 -5.60 12.30
N PHE A 106 12.91 -4.63 12.64
CA PHE A 106 13.43 -4.44 13.98
C PHE A 106 13.63 -2.95 14.30
N ILE A 107 13.78 -2.65 15.58
CA ILE A 107 14.07 -1.30 16.09
C ILE A 107 15.58 -1.19 16.33
N PRO A 108 16.29 -0.26 15.65
CA PRO A 108 17.71 -0.01 15.89
C PRO A 108 17.98 0.63 17.26
N GLU A 109 18.10 -0.19 18.28
CA GLU A 109 18.24 0.19 19.70
C GLU A 109 19.52 -0.39 20.28
N GLU A 110 20.23 0.39 21.12
CA GLU A 110 21.51 -0.06 21.70
C GLU A 110 21.37 -1.40 22.42
N GLY A 111 22.27 -2.31 22.12
CA GLY A 111 22.28 -3.64 22.73
C GLY A 111 22.37 -4.79 21.72
N VAL A 112 21.99 -5.97 22.16
CA VAL A 112 21.99 -7.20 21.34
C VAL A 112 20.58 -7.49 20.88
N ILE A 113 20.34 -7.35 19.57
CA ILE A 113 19.06 -7.63 18.92
C ILE A 113 19.10 -9.06 18.37
N LYS A 114 18.22 -9.91 18.85
CA LYS A 114 18.02 -11.27 18.35
C LYS A 114 17.05 -11.24 17.18
N ALA A 115 17.49 -11.69 16.02
CA ALA A 115 16.76 -11.61 14.77
C ALA A 115 16.68 -12.95 14.03
N PRO A 116 15.87 -13.92 14.50
CA PRO A 116 15.57 -15.12 13.73
C PRO A 116 14.72 -14.76 12.51
N LEU A 117 15.17 -15.05 11.29
CA LEU A 117 14.47 -14.66 10.05
C LEU A 117 13.08 -15.29 9.91
N GLU A 118 12.80 -16.38 10.63
CA GLU A 118 11.49 -17.04 10.66
C GLU A 118 10.56 -16.48 11.74
N ALA A 119 11.06 -15.59 12.62
CA ALA A 119 10.24 -14.98 13.66
C ALA A 119 9.40 -13.82 13.10
N GLU A 120 8.29 -13.56 13.75
CA GLU A 120 7.39 -12.44 13.42
C GLU A 120 7.95 -11.09 13.90
N ALA A 121 8.88 -11.10 14.85
CA ALA A 121 9.51 -9.90 15.38
C ALA A 121 10.90 -10.20 15.97
N ALA A 122 11.76 -9.20 15.98
CA ALA A 122 13.04 -9.22 16.70
C ALA A 122 12.82 -9.02 18.20
N THR A 123 13.81 -9.46 19.01
CA THR A 123 13.78 -9.38 20.49
C THR A 123 15.17 -9.02 21.02
N GLY A 124 15.30 -8.90 22.34
CA GLY A 124 16.58 -8.80 23.05
C GLY A 124 16.99 -7.39 23.47
N THR A 125 16.22 -6.39 23.13
CA THR A 125 16.31 -5.02 23.64
C THR A 125 14.93 -4.51 24.04
N PRO A 126 14.78 -3.54 24.93
CA PRO A 126 13.50 -3.15 25.53
C PRO A 126 12.39 -2.87 24.52
N LEU A 127 12.61 -2.00 23.52
CA LEU A 127 11.57 -1.67 22.54
C LEU A 127 11.26 -2.83 21.60
N ASN A 128 12.27 -3.63 21.22
CA ASN A 128 12.06 -4.84 20.41
C ASN A 128 11.24 -5.90 21.18
N ASP A 129 11.49 -6.08 22.47
CA ASP A 129 10.72 -7.03 23.30
C ASP A 129 9.26 -6.60 23.46
N ILE A 130 9.01 -5.31 23.71
CA ILE A 130 7.64 -4.73 23.74
C ILE A 130 6.97 -4.92 22.37
N ARG A 131 7.67 -4.61 21.28
CA ARG A 131 7.11 -4.78 19.91
C ARG A 131 6.79 -6.25 19.62
N ALA A 132 7.66 -7.18 20.02
CA ALA A 132 7.41 -8.61 19.82
C ALA A 132 6.16 -9.09 20.56
N GLN A 133 5.93 -8.62 21.78
CA GLN A 133 4.71 -8.92 22.52
C GLN A 133 3.46 -8.37 21.80
N LYS A 134 3.51 -7.11 21.33
CA LYS A 134 2.41 -6.50 20.56
C LYS A 134 2.13 -7.24 19.24
N VAL A 135 3.18 -7.61 18.49
CA VAL A 135 3.03 -8.41 17.26
C VAL A 135 2.32 -9.74 17.54
N LYS A 136 2.67 -10.42 18.62
CA LYS A 136 2.00 -11.66 19.02
C LYS A 136 0.50 -11.44 19.29
N GLU A 137 0.14 -10.37 19.98
CA GLU A 137 -1.26 -10.00 20.25
C GLU A 137 -2.00 -9.64 18.95
N GLU A 138 -1.38 -8.83 18.08
CA GLU A 138 -1.91 -8.46 16.78
C GLU A 138 -2.18 -9.68 15.89
N ILE A 139 -1.27 -10.65 15.84
CA ILE A 139 -1.43 -11.90 15.09
C ILE A 139 -2.61 -12.72 15.64
N ALA A 140 -2.70 -12.86 16.97
CA ALA A 140 -3.79 -13.60 17.60
C ALA A 140 -5.16 -12.98 17.23
N LEU A 141 -5.28 -11.66 17.31
CA LEU A 141 -6.53 -10.95 16.96
C LEU A 141 -6.83 -11.03 15.45
N SER A 142 -5.83 -10.77 14.60
CA SER A 142 -6.00 -10.76 13.14
C SER A 142 -6.32 -12.13 12.56
N SER A 143 -5.86 -13.22 13.17
CA SER A 143 -6.17 -14.57 12.75
C SER A 143 -7.67 -14.87 12.83
N GLY A 144 -8.33 -14.46 13.91
CA GLY A 144 -9.78 -14.58 14.06
C GLY A 144 -10.57 -13.73 13.07
N VAL A 145 -10.09 -12.53 12.79
CA VAL A 145 -10.69 -11.64 11.78
C VAL A 145 -10.55 -12.24 10.38
N LYS A 146 -9.36 -12.73 10.03
CA LYS A 146 -9.10 -13.39 8.74
C LYS A 146 -10.02 -14.58 8.51
N GLU A 147 -10.23 -15.41 9.52
CA GLU A 147 -11.15 -16.55 9.45
C GLU A 147 -12.59 -16.09 9.18
N LYS A 148 -13.10 -15.10 9.94
CA LYS A 148 -14.44 -14.53 9.73
C LYS A 148 -14.63 -13.97 8.32
N LEU A 149 -13.64 -13.24 7.79
CA LEU A 149 -13.68 -12.68 6.44
C LEU A 149 -13.64 -13.76 5.36
N MET A 150 -12.85 -14.82 5.54
CA MET A 150 -12.83 -15.95 4.61
C MET A 150 -14.17 -16.69 4.58
N LYS A 151 -14.80 -16.90 5.73
CA LYS A 151 -16.15 -17.50 5.82
C LYS A 151 -17.17 -16.67 5.07
N LEU A 152 -17.21 -15.35 5.29
CA LEU A 152 -18.13 -14.44 4.59
C LEU A 152 -17.90 -14.46 3.06
N ARG A 153 -16.65 -14.45 2.60
CA ARG A 153 -16.33 -14.50 1.16
C ARG A 153 -16.74 -15.80 0.49
N SER A 154 -16.58 -16.93 1.19
CA SER A 154 -16.88 -18.26 0.65
C SER A 154 -18.35 -18.67 0.76
N ASP A 155 -19.16 -17.93 1.51
CA ASP A 155 -20.56 -18.24 1.74
C ASP A 155 -21.37 -17.98 0.45
N LYS A 156 -21.88 -19.07 -0.13
CA LYS A 156 -22.68 -19.03 -1.37
C LYS A 156 -24.16 -18.67 -1.12
N THR A 157 -24.59 -18.61 0.12
CA THR A 157 -25.98 -18.27 0.50
C THR A 157 -26.20 -16.77 0.62
N LEU A 158 -25.10 -15.99 0.79
CA LEU A 158 -25.14 -14.55 0.92
C LEU A 158 -25.03 -13.87 -0.44
N SER A 159 -25.82 -12.81 -0.63
CA SER A 159 -25.62 -11.89 -1.75
C SER A 159 -24.30 -11.13 -1.60
N ASP A 160 -23.79 -10.55 -2.70
CA ASP A 160 -22.54 -9.77 -2.65
C ASP A 160 -22.66 -8.58 -1.71
N GLN A 161 -23.83 -7.91 -1.65
CA GLN A 161 -24.11 -6.85 -0.69
C GLN A 161 -24.05 -7.34 0.77
N GLN A 162 -24.64 -8.50 1.06
CA GLN A 162 -24.61 -9.07 2.42
C GLN A 162 -23.20 -9.45 2.85
N LYS A 163 -22.38 -9.98 1.91
CA LYS A 163 -20.96 -10.26 2.18
C LYS A 163 -20.22 -8.97 2.50
N GLU A 164 -20.45 -7.93 1.73
CA GLU A 164 -19.81 -6.62 1.91
C GLU A 164 -20.14 -6.01 3.27
N GLU A 165 -21.42 -5.92 3.61
CA GLU A 165 -21.89 -5.43 4.91
C GLU A 165 -21.32 -6.25 6.08
N GLY A 166 -21.28 -7.58 5.92
CA GLY A 166 -20.69 -8.48 6.91
C GLY A 166 -19.18 -8.25 7.10
N MET A 167 -18.44 -8.07 6.02
CA MET A 167 -16.99 -7.80 6.07
C MET A 167 -16.70 -6.42 6.68
N GLU A 168 -17.46 -5.39 6.31
CA GLU A 168 -17.36 -4.05 6.91
C GLU A 168 -17.55 -4.12 8.44
N LYS A 169 -18.58 -4.84 8.89
CA LYS A 169 -18.84 -5.02 10.31
C LYS A 169 -17.65 -5.69 11.02
N VAL A 170 -17.08 -6.74 10.46
CA VAL A 170 -15.94 -7.46 11.05
C VAL A 170 -14.72 -6.54 11.16
N VAL A 171 -14.42 -5.75 10.13
CA VAL A 171 -13.29 -4.79 10.13
C VAL A 171 -13.53 -3.69 11.16
N LYS A 172 -14.74 -3.14 11.23
CA LYS A 172 -15.09 -2.11 12.21
C LYS A 172 -14.97 -2.59 13.66
N GLU A 173 -15.43 -3.82 13.92
CA GLU A 173 -15.28 -4.46 15.25
C GLU A 173 -13.80 -4.64 15.62
N TYR A 174 -12.96 -5.05 14.66
CA TYR A 174 -11.53 -5.20 14.87
C TYR A 174 -10.89 -3.85 15.24
N TYR A 175 -11.13 -2.80 14.45
CA TYR A 175 -10.57 -1.46 14.78
C TYR A 175 -11.10 -0.95 16.11
N ALA A 176 -12.39 -1.12 16.43
CA ALA A 176 -12.93 -0.73 17.72
C ALA A 176 -12.21 -1.41 18.91
N GLN A 177 -11.75 -2.64 18.72
CA GLN A 177 -11.00 -3.38 19.72
C GLN A 177 -9.56 -2.91 19.89
N ILE A 178 -8.84 -2.59 18.79
CA ILE A 178 -7.42 -2.25 18.88
C ILE A 178 -7.15 -0.76 19.12
N LEU A 179 -7.99 0.14 18.60
CA LEU A 179 -7.74 1.58 18.62
C LEU A 179 -7.50 2.18 20.02
N PRO A 180 -8.19 1.79 21.09
CA PRO A 180 -7.89 2.31 22.42
C PRO A 180 -6.44 2.04 22.85
N GLY A 181 -5.92 0.85 22.59
CA GLY A 181 -4.54 0.47 22.89
C GLY A 181 -3.55 1.23 21.99
N VAL A 182 -3.84 1.34 20.69
CA VAL A 182 -2.99 2.08 19.74
C VAL A 182 -2.91 3.57 20.10
N LEU A 183 -4.01 4.19 20.54
CA LEU A 183 -4.02 5.58 20.99
C LEU A 183 -3.24 5.77 22.32
N ALA A 184 -3.30 4.78 23.21
CA ALA A 184 -2.51 4.79 24.44
C ALA A 184 -1.01 4.70 24.10
N ASP A 185 -0.63 3.82 23.16
CA ASP A 185 0.74 3.71 22.68
C ASP A 185 1.25 5.00 22.04
N LEU A 186 0.45 5.65 21.19
CA LEU A 186 0.84 6.94 20.59
C LEU A 186 1.16 7.99 21.65
N LYS A 187 0.38 8.05 22.72
CA LYS A 187 0.59 9.00 23.82
C LYS A 187 1.79 8.66 24.69
N ALA A 188 2.04 7.36 24.91
CA ALA A 188 3.15 6.89 25.75
C ALA A 188 4.51 6.95 25.03
N HIS A 189 4.51 6.82 23.71
CA HIS A 189 5.69 6.64 22.87
C HIS A 189 5.80 7.74 21.80
N ARG A 190 5.82 9.00 22.24
CA ARG A 190 5.76 10.17 21.33
C ARG A 190 7.00 10.36 20.46
N ASP A 191 8.14 9.75 20.84
CA ASP A 191 9.46 10.01 20.27
C ASP A 191 10.19 8.75 19.79
N ASP A 192 9.58 7.57 19.94
CA ASP A 192 10.24 6.30 19.64
C ASP A 192 9.50 5.43 18.61
N ALA A 193 10.06 4.27 18.30
CA ALA A 193 9.54 3.36 17.29
C ALA A 193 8.16 2.78 17.62
N LEU A 194 7.77 2.67 18.89
CA LEU A 194 6.43 2.17 19.24
C LEU A 194 5.36 3.21 18.89
N GLY A 195 5.64 4.49 19.10
CA GLY A 195 4.81 5.59 18.63
C GLY A 195 4.73 5.67 17.12
N TYR A 196 5.83 5.40 16.43
CA TYR A 196 5.82 5.28 14.96
C TYR A 196 4.86 4.18 14.48
N TYR A 197 4.90 2.96 15.06
CA TYR A 197 3.97 1.88 14.72
C TYR A 197 2.52 2.23 15.04
N ALA A 198 2.28 2.87 16.18
CA ALA A 198 0.96 3.35 16.55
C ALA A 198 0.43 4.37 15.53
N LEU A 199 1.26 5.37 15.16
CA LEU A 199 0.91 6.37 14.17
C LEU A 199 0.62 5.73 12.79
N GLN A 200 1.46 4.80 12.34
CA GLN A 200 1.19 4.07 11.09
C GLN A 200 -0.17 3.35 11.11
N THR A 201 -0.49 2.68 12.21
CA THR A 201 -1.78 1.98 12.37
C THR A 201 -2.95 2.96 12.32
N LEU A 202 -2.82 4.13 12.97
CA LEU A 202 -3.84 5.17 12.97
C LEU A 202 -4.02 5.82 11.58
N LEU A 203 -2.94 6.03 10.84
CA LEU A 203 -2.98 6.59 9.49
C LEU A 203 -3.41 5.58 8.43
N ALA A 204 -3.38 4.28 8.72
CA ALA A 204 -3.83 3.22 7.83
C ALA A 204 -5.33 2.94 7.93
N GLN A 205 -6.07 3.56 8.87
CA GLN A 205 -7.52 3.39 8.98
C GLN A 205 -8.22 3.82 7.69
N GLU A 206 -9.24 3.11 7.31
CA GLU A 206 -9.95 3.35 6.06
C GLU A 206 -10.73 4.67 6.06
N ASP A 207 -11.28 5.06 7.22
CA ASP A 207 -12.03 6.30 7.44
C ASP A 207 -11.16 7.48 7.88
N ILE A 208 -9.83 7.33 7.86
CA ILE A 208 -8.91 8.41 8.19
C ILE A 208 -9.02 9.54 7.16
N ASP A 209 -9.30 10.74 7.62
CA ASP A 209 -9.18 11.95 6.82
C ASP A 209 -7.94 12.77 7.22
N LEU A 210 -7.63 13.79 6.42
CA LEU A 210 -6.47 14.63 6.66
C LEU A 210 -6.54 15.36 8.01
N ALA A 211 -7.72 15.82 8.45
CA ALA A 211 -7.85 16.56 9.70
C ALA A 211 -7.53 15.67 10.90
N LYS A 212 -8.09 14.46 10.92
CA LYS A 212 -7.82 13.47 11.97
C LYS A 212 -6.36 13.01 11.95
N ALA A 213 -5.75 12.85 10.76
CA ALA A 213 -4.33 12.55 10.63
C ALA A 213 -3.45 13.69 11.22
N GLU A 214 -3.77 14.94 10.91
CA GLU A 214 -3.07 16.11 11.45
C GLU A 214 -3.21 16.21 12.98
N ASP A 215 -4.34 15.80 13.55
CA ASP A 215 -4.51 15.74 15.02
C ASP A 215 -3.59 14.68 15.65
N TYR A 216 -3.46 13.49 15.06
CA TYR A 216 -2.50 12.49 15.52
C TYR A 216 -1.05 12.98 15.42
N LEU A 217 -0.71 13.70 14.34
CA LEU A 217 0.64 14.25 14.17
C LEU A 217 1.02 15.28 15.23
N LYS A 218 0.06 15.99 15.83
CA LYS A 218 0.32 16.92 16.95
C LYS A 218 0.76 16.20 18.22
N GLU A 219 0.39 14.93 18.36
CA GLU A 219 0.69 14.11 19.54
C GLU A 219 2.12 13.56 19.56
N VAL A 220 2.83 13.56 18.44
CA VAL A 220 4.16 12.98 18.30
C VAL A 220 5.24 14.03 18.06
N SER A 221 6.52 13.65 18.27
CA SER A 221 7.67 14.51 18.03
C SER A 221 7.86 14.88 16.57
N GLU A 222 8.69 15.87 16.34
CA GLU A 222 9.08 16.29 14.99
C GLU A 222 9.80 15.18 14.24
N SER A 223 10.63 14.38 14.92
CA SER A 223 11.35 13.27 14.30
C SER A 223 10.39 12.22 13.73
N LEU A 224 9.33 11.86 14.45
CA LEU A 224 8.30 10.94 13.96
C LEU A 224 7.46 11.55 12.83
N ARG A 225 7.11 12.84 12.94
CA ARG A 225 6.35 13.53 11.87
C ARG A 225 7.09 13.58 10.55
N ASN A 226 8.42 13.71 10.62
CA ASN A 226 9.29 13.83 9.45
C ASN A 226 9.81 12.48 8.92
N GLU A 227 9.41 11.35 9.53
CA GLU A 227 9.69 10.04 8.95
C GLU A 227 9.11 9.93 7.54
N GLU A 228 9.93 9.51 6.60
CA GLU A 228 9.59 9.51 5.16
C GLU A 228 8.28 8.77 4.87
N THR A 229 8.05 7.65 5.54
CA THR A 229 6.83 6.85 5.38
C THR A 229 5.59 7.55 5.93
N ILE A 230 5.72 8.29 7.03
CA ILE A 230 4.64 9.10 7.61
C ILE A 230 4.33 10.28 6.69
N VAL A 231 5.36 10.98 6.21
CA VAL A 231 5.21 12.08 5.25
C VAL A 231 4.47 11.61 4.00
N LYS A 232 4.86 10.48 3.42
CA LYS A 232 4.19 9.89 2.24
C LYS A 232 2.72 9.55 2.51
N GLN A 233 2.39 9.00 3.68
CA GLN A 233 1.00 8.70 4.04
C GLN A 233 0.15 9.98 4.17
N VAL A 234 0.68 11.02 4.80
CA VAL A 234 -0.01 12.30 4.95
C VAL A 234 -0.18 13.01 3.60
N GLU A 235 0.84 13.01 2.74
CA GLU A 235 0.73 13.52 1.38
C GLU A 235 -0.34 12.78 0.58
N ARG A 236 -0.41 11.46 0.71
CA ARG A 236 -1.49 10.68 0.12
C ARG A 236 -2.88 11.16 0.58
N LEU A 237 -3.08 11.41 1.88
CA LEU A 237 -4.34 11.94 2.40
C LEU A 237 -4.65 13.34 1.86
N ARG A 238 -3.63 14.20 1.68
CA ARG A 238 -3.80 15.51 1.01
C ARG A 238 -4.28 15.35 -0.43
N ARG A 239 -3.69 14.41 -1.19
CA ARG A 239 -4.12 14.11 -2.55
C ARG A 239 -5.54 13.54 -2.60
N LEU A 240 -5.89 12.63 -1.70
CA LEU A 240 -7.26 12.11 -1.58
C LEU A 240 -8.27 13.23 -1.29
N LYS A 241 -7.92 14.19 -0.41
CA LYS A 241 -8.76 15.36 -0.14
C LYS A 241 -8.88 16.28 -1.37
N ALA A 242 -7.79 16.49 -2.09
CA ALA A 242 -7.77 17.32 -3.31
C ALA A 242 -8.52 16.70 -4.48
N THR A 243 -8.63 15.37 -4.52
CA THR A 243 -9.29 14.61 -5.60
C THR A 243 -10.58 13.91 -5.14
N LYS A 244 -11.26 14.46 -4.13
CA LYS A 244 -12.57 13.96 -3.68
C LYS A 244 -13.68 14.29 -4.68
N PRO A 245 -14.84 13.61 -4.64
CA PRO A 245 -16.01 14.00 -5.42
C PRO A 245 -16.35 15.50 -5.26
N GLY A 246 -16.61 16.16 -6.37
CA GLY A 246 -16.83 17.60 -6.50
C GLY A 246 -15.56 18.42 -6.78
N ALA A 247 -14.37 17.87 -6.61
CA ALA A 247 -13.11 18.53 -6.95
C ALA A 247 -12.87 18.50 -8.48
N GLN A 248 -12.11 19.47 -8.97
CA GLN A 248 -11.63 19.48 -10.35
C GLN A 248 -10.55 18.40 -10.52
N PHE A 249 -10.44 17.83 -11.73
CA PHE A 249 -9.38 16.86 -12.02
C PHE A 249 -7.98 17.49 -11.88
N VAL A 250 -7.02 16.64 -11.57
CA VAL A 250 -5.59 17.00 -11.59
C VAL A 250 -4.99 16.40 -12.84
N ASP A 251 -4.43 17.23 -13.70
CA ASP A 251 -3.87 16.79 -14.98
C ASP A 251 -2.57 16.00 -14.79
N PHE A 252 -2.32 15.03 -15.66
CA PHE A 252 -1.06 14.30 -15.75
C PHE A 252 -0.71 13.98 -17.19
N ASP A 253 0.58 13.89 -17.46
CA ASP A 253 1.12 13.58 -18.76
C ASP A 253 1.41 12.08 -18.90
N GLY A 254 1.42 11.59 -20.15
CA GLY A 254 1.82 10.23 -20.47
C GLY A 254 2.07 10.08 -21.97
N VAL A 255 2.05 8.85 -22.42
CA VAL A 255 2.09 8.54 -23.85
C VAL A 255 0.96 7.56 -24.20
N ASP A 256 0.49 7.65 -25.45
CA ASP A 256 -0.47 6.67 -26.01
C ASP A 256 0.23 5.36 -26.44
N ASP A 257 -0.54 4.42 -26.98
CA ASP A 257 -0.05 3.13 -27.45
C ASP A 257 0.94 3.24 -28.64
N ALA A 258 0.99 4.40 -29.30
CA ALA A 258 1.96 4.73 -30.35
C ALA A 258 3.14 5.56 -29.81
N SER A 259 3.31 5.66 -28.49
CA SER A 259 4.33 6.45 -27.77
C SER A 259 4.28 7.96 -28.09
N LYS A 260 3.11 8.48 -28.46
CA LYS A 260 2.91 9.93 -28.66
C LYS A 260 2.49 10.56 -27.33
N PRO A 261 2.98 11.77 -27.03
CA PRO A 261 2.56 12.50 -25.84
C PRO A 261 1.04 12.71 -25.80
N VAL A 262 0.46 12.47 -24.64
CA VAL A 262 -0.98 12.63 -24.37
C VAL A 262 -1.17 13.04 -22.91
N ARG A 263 -2.25 13.74 -22.61
CA ARG A 263 -2.59 14.23 -21.28
C ARG A 263 -3.99 13.79 -20.89
N LEU A 264 -4.24 13.72 -19.57
CA LEU A 264 -5.60 13.50 -19.08
C LEU A 264 -6.57 14.58 -19.57
N SER A 265 -6.10 15.84 -19.64
CA SER A 265 -6.87 16.97 -20.15
C SER A 265 -7.21 16.89 -21.65
N ASP A 266 -6.65 15.96 -22.42
CA ASP A 266 -7.09 15.73 -23.80
C ASP A 266 -8.46 15.03 -23.86
N TYR A 267 -8.86 14.37 -22.77
CA TYR A 267 -10.12 13.64 -22.65
C TYR A 267 -11.07 14.25 -21.64
N VAL A 268 -10.61 14.61 -20.45
CA VAL A 268 -11.42 15.12 -19.33
C VAL A 268 -11.67 16.61 -19.48
N GLY A 269 -12.91 17.05 -19.18
CA GLY A 269 -13.33 18.46 -19.30
C GLY A 269 -13.63 18.87 -20.74
N LYS A 270 -13.99 17.93 -21.62
CA LYS A 270 -14.28 18.16 -23.05
C LYS A 270 -15.76 18.06 -23.37
N GLY A 271 -16.64 18.19 -22.38
CA GLY A 271 -18.08 18.22 -22.62
C GLY A 271 -18.79 16.86 -22.59
N HIS A 272 -18.11 15.81 -22.12
CA HIS A 272 -18.66 14.45 -21.95
C HIS A 272 -18.17 13.83 -20.64
N TYR A 273 -18.86 12.80 -20.18
CA TYR A 273 -18.42 12.03 -19.02
C TYR A 273 -17.26 11.11 -19.39
N VAL A 274 -16.24 11.02 -18.53
CA VAL A 274 -15.07 10.17 -18.72
C VAL A 274 -14.91 9.24 -17.52
N LEU A 275 -14.90 7.93 -17.78
CA LEU A 275 -14.55 6.91 -16.80
C LEU A 275 -13.09 6.53 -16.99
N VAL A 276 -12.24 6.88 -16.02
CA VAL A 276 -10.81 6.55 -16.04
C VAL A 276 -10.55 5.32 -15.19
N ASP A 277 -9.93 4.28 -15.78
CA ASP A 277 -9.48 3.06 -15.12
C ASP A 277 -7.96 3.08 -14.94
N PHE A 278 -7.50 3.21 -13.70
CA PHE A 278 -6.08 3.05 -13.35
C PHE A 278 -5.78 1.55 -13.19
N TRP A 279 -4.95 1.01 -14.07
CA TRP A 279 -4.72 -0.43 -14.16
C TRP A 279 -3.29 -0.79 -14.58
N ALA A 280 -2.96 -2.10 -14.52
CA ALA A 280 -1.71 -2.66 -15.03
C ALA A 280 -1.95 -4.06 -15.60
N SER A 281 -1.10 -4.48 -16.54
CA SER A 281 -1.19 -5.79 -17.23
C SER A 281 -1.06 -6.97 -16.28
N TRP A 282 -0.21 -6.87 -15.29
CA TRP A 282 0.04 -7.90 -14.26
C TRP A 282 -1.03 -7.96 -13.16
N CYS A 283 -1.94 -6.97 -13.09
CA CYS A 283 -2.94 -6.87 -12.05
C CYS A 283 -4.15 -7.79 -12.33
N GLY A 284 -4.20 -8.94 -11.68
CA GLY A 284 -5.29 -9.90 -11.86
C GLY A 284 -6.70 -9.33 -11.58
N PRO A 285 -6.94 -8.59 -10.50
CA PRO A 285 -8.22 -7.88 -10.28
C PRO A 285 -8.57 -6.89 -11.41
N CYS A 286 -7.59 -6.14 -11.95
CA CYS A 286 -7.81 -5.21 -13.04
C CYS A 286 -8.28 -5.92 -14.31
N ARG A 287 -7.67 -7.05 -14.64
CA ARG A 287 -8.08 -7.88 -15.80
C ARG A 287 -9.52 -8.36 -15.70
N ARG A 288 -10.02 -8.64 -14.48
CA ARG A 288 -11.45 -8.96 -14.26
C ARG A 288 -12.35 -7.75 -14.42
N GLU A 289 -11.92 -6.57 -13.94
CA GLU A 289 -12.66 -5.32 -14.09
C GLU A 289 -12.80 -4.92 -15.57
N ILE A 290 -11.77 -5.12 -16.40
CA ILE A 290 -11.80 -4.86 -17.84
C ILE A 290 -12.94 -5.67 -18.53
N ALA A 291 -13.20 -6.90 -18.10
CA ALA A 291 -14.32 -7.68 -18.64
C ALA A 291 -15.69 -7.03 -18.32
N HIS A 292 -15.80 -6.35 -17.17
CA HIS A 292 -16.96 -5.54 -16.82
C HIS A 292 -17.00 -4.23 -17.63
N LEU A 293 -15.88 -3.54 -17.76
CA LEU A 293 -15.76 -2.29 -18.54
C LEU A 293 -16.14 -2.47 -20.02
N LYS A 294 -15.91 -3.63 -20.62
CA LYS A 294 -16.41 -3.93 -21.96
C LYS A 294 -17.93 -3.82 -22.02
N LYS A 295 -18.65 -4.35 -21.03
CA LYS A 295 -20.11 -4.26 -20.95
C LYS A 295 -20.57 -2.82 -20.73
N VAL A 296 -19.85 -2.08 -19.87
CA VAL A 296 -20.10 -0.65 -19.65
C VAL A 296 -19.91 0.14 -20.94
N ARG A 297 -18.83 -0.10 -21.70
CA ARG A 297 -18.59 0.51 -23.00
C ARG A 297 -19.79 0.28 -23.93
N ASP A 298 -20.18 -0.97 -24.10
CA ASP A 298 -21.26 -1.37 -25.03
C ASP A 298 -22.62 -0.76 -24.65
N ALA A 299 -22.86 -0.54 -23.35
CA ALA A 299 -24.12 0.00 -22.84
C ALA A 299 -24.19 1.54 -22.82
N TYR A 300 -23.05 2.25 -22.74
CA TYR A 300 -23.05 3.68 -22.44
C TYR A 300 -22.26 4.56 -23.42
N THR A 301 -21.43 3.99 -24.34
CA THR A 301 -20.69 4.81 -25.31
C THR A 301 -21.64 5.58 -26.24
N ASP A 302 -22.70 4.95 -26.73
CA ASP A 302 -23.70 5.61 -27.57
C ASP A 302 -24.49 6.71 -26.82
N LYS A 303 -24.41 6.71 -25.50
CA LYS A 303 -25.01 7.75 -24.64
C LYS A 303 -24.01 8.88 -24.30
N GLY A 304 -22.78 8.78 -24.78
CA GLY A 304 -21.76 9.82 -24.62
C GLY A 304 -20.66 9.51 -23.61
N LEU A 305 -20.62 8.31 -22.99
CA LEU A 305 -19.52 7.94 -22.09
C LEU A 305 -18.22 7.69 -22.86
N VAL A 306 -17.15 8.26 -22.39
CA VAL A 306 -15.78 7.89 -22.79
C VAL A 306 -15.15 7.03 -21.70
N ILE A 307 -14.54 5.89 -22.09
CA ILE A 307 -13.67 5.12 -21.20
C ILE A 307 -12.24 5.42 -21.58
N LEU A 308 -11.38 5.61 -20.57
CA LEU A 308 -9.97 5.89 -20.71
C LEU A 308 -9.18 5.00 -19.73
N GLY A 309 -8.15 4.30 -20.23
CA GLY A 309 -7.22 3.59 -19.36
C GLY A 309 -6.07 4.51 -18.94
N ALA A 310 -5.73 4.51 -17.67
CA ALA A 310 -4.50 5.08 -17.12
C ALA A 310 -3.61 3.92 -16.69
N VAL A 311 -2.60 3.62 -17.50
CA VAL A 311 -1.69 2.48 -17.28
C VAL A 311 -0.59 2.93 -16.34
N VAL A 312 -0.49 2.27 -15.18
CA VAL A 312 0.43 2.65 -14.11
C VAL A 312 1.20 1.44 -13.61
N TRP A 313 2.43 1.67 -13.13
CA TRP A 313 3.29 0.61 -12.56
C TRP A 313 3.53 -0.58 -13.49
N ASP A 314 3.60 -0.33 -14.79
CA ASP A 314 3.67 -1.35 -15.83
C ASP A 314 4.82 -1.10 -16.79
N LYS A 315 5.07 -2.05 -17.68
CA LYS A 315 5.98 -1.87 -18.80
C LYS A 315 5.16 -1.72 -20.09
N MET A 316 5.59 -0.86 -20.99
CA MET A 316 4.91 -0.61 -22.25
C MET A 316 4.70 -1.89 -23.06
N GLU A 317 5.69 -2.78 -23.12
CA GLU A 317 5.60 -4.04 -23.85
C GLU A 317 4.52 -4.97 -23.28
N ASP A 318 4.49 -5.13 -21.94
CA ASP A 318 3.53 -5.98 -21.24
C ASP A 318 2.10 -5.40 -21.35
N HIS A 319 1.98 -4.06 -21.27
CA HIS A 319 0.73 -3.35 -21.50
C HIS A 319 0.17 -3.58 -22.90
N LEU A 320 0.98 -3.36 -23.95
CA LEU A 320 0.55 -3.55 -25.33
C LEU A 320 0.13 -5.00 -25.63
N GLN A 321 0.81 -5.98 -25.02
CA GLN A 321 0.40 -7.37 -25.12
C GLN A 321 -0.93 -7.62 -24.40
N ALA A 322 -1.11 -7.08 -23.20
CA ALA A 322 -2.35 -7.23 -22.44
C ALA A 322 -3.55 -6.56 -23.13
N MET A 323 -3.36 -5.42 -23.80
CA MET A 323 -4.42 -4.80 -24.61
C MET A 323 -4.95 -5.75 -25.70
N LYS A 324 -4.04 -6.45 -26.40
CA LYS A 324 -4.41 -7.44 -27.44
C LYS A 324 -5.14 -8.63 -26.81
N ASP A 325 -4.56 -9.22 -25.75
CA ASP A 325 -5.12 -10.39 -25.07
C ASP A 325 -6.50 -10.12 -24.46
N LEU A 326 -6.72 -8.91 -23.97
CA LEU A 326 -7.97 -8.48 -23.36
C LEU A 326 -8.88 -7.73 -24.34
N GLU A 327 -8.50 -7.57 -25.63
CA GLU A 327 -9.26 -6.86 -26.66
C GLU A 327 -9.73 -5.47 -26.17
N ILE A 328 -8.84 -4.70 -25.56
CA ILE A 328 -9.13 -3.34 -25.12
C ILE A 328 -9.10 -2.42 -26.33
N THR A 329 -10.17 -1.64 -26.54
CA THR A 329 -10.34 -0.78 -27.73
C THR A 329 -10.48 0.70 -27.41
N TRP A 330 -10.52 1.06 -26.13
CA TRP A 330 -10.56 2.45 -25.69
C TRP A 330 -9.16 3.05 -25.49
N PRO A 331 -9.01 4.38 -25.60
CA PRO A 331 -7.73 5.06 -25.44
C PRO A 331 -7.03 4.74 -24.14
N GLN A 332 -5.69 4.79 -24.18
CA GLN A 332 -4.84 4.56 -23.02
C GLN A 332 -3.87 5.73 -22.84
N ILE A 333 -3.54 6.04 -21.58
CA ILE A 333 -2.44 6.89 -21.19
C ILE A 333 -1.48 6.04 -20.36
N PHE A 334 -0.31 5.76 -20.89
CA PHE A 334 0.76 5.10 -20.15
C PHE A 334 1.52 6.16 -19.33
N ASN A 335 1.43 6.05 -18.00
CA ASN A 335 2.12 6.92 -17.05
C ASN A 335 2.82 6.08 -15.99
N ASP A 336 4.15 6.04 -16.02
CA ASP A 336 5.01 5.34 -15.08
C ASP A 336 5.55 6.22 -13.94
N LYS A 337 5.05 7.46 -13.81
CA LYS A 337 5.61 8.49 -12.94
C LYS A 337 4.74 8.78 -11.73
N ASP A 338 3.72 9.61 -11.92
CA ASP A 338 3.08 10.37 -10.84
C ASP A 338 1.55 10.34 -10.82
N ALA A 339 0.90 9.78 -11.84
CA ALA A 339 -0.57 9.78 -11.92
C ALA A 339 -1.23 9.16 -10.68
N THR A 340 -0.65 8.09 -10.13
CA THR A 340 -1.15 7.46 -8.90
C THR A 340 -0.94 8.35 -7.68
N ASP A 341 0.20 9.02 -7.58
CA ASP A 341 0.51 9.92 -6.48
C ASP A 341 -0.41 11.14 -6.50
N LEU A 342 -0.63 11.75 -7.68
CA LEU A 342 -1.51 12.92 -7.85
C LEU A 342 -2.95 12.64 -7.38
N TYR A 343 -3.43 11.43 -7.56
CA TYR A 343 -4.78 10.99 -7.14
C TYR A 343 -4.81 10.26 -5.79
N GLY A 344 -3.67 10.11 -5.11
CA GLY A 344 -3.56 9.41 -3.84
C GLY A 344 -3.88 7.91 -3.94
N ILE A 345 -3.61 7.29 -5.10
CA ILE A 345 -3.90 5.89 -5.40
C ILE A 345 -2.79 5.01 -4.83
N ALA A 346 -3.13 4.15 -3.88
CA ALA A 346 -2.21 3.20 -3.27
C ALA A 346 -2.38 1.76 -3.80
N GLY A 347 -3.36 1.53 -4.67
CA GLY A 347 -3.62 0.20 -5.24
C GLY A 347 -4.58 0.26 -6.41
N ILE A 348 -4.47 -0.70 -7.30
CA ILE A 348 -5.28 -0.86 -8.50
C ILE A 348 -6.08 -2.18 -8.49
N PRO A 349 -7.19 -2.26 -9.23
CA PRO A 349 -7.76 -1.26 -10.12
C PRO A 349 -8.31 -0.07 -9.35
N GLN A 350 -8.42 1.11 -9.99
CA GLN A 350 -9.05 2.31 -9.43
C GLN A 350 -9.83 3.02 -10.52
N LEU A 351 -11.16 3.09 -10.37
CA LEU A 351 -12.01 3.78 -11.33
C LEU A 351 -12.46 5.12 -10.76
N ILE A 352 -12.34 6.16 -11.60
CA ILE A 352 -12.76 7.53 -11.29
C ILE A 352 -13.62 8.04 -12.44
N LEU A 353 -14.82 8.53 -12.12
CA LEU A 353 -15.74 9.13 -13.07
C LEU A 353 -15.66 10.65 -13.01
N PHE A 354 -15.50 11.29 -14.16
CA PHE A 354 -15.44 12.74 -14.33
C PHE A 354 -16.66 13.23 -15.10
N ASP A 355 -17.18 14.39 -14.73
CA ASP A 355 -18.27 15.07 -15.45
C ASP A 355 -17.75 15.85 -16.68
N PRO A 356 -18.66 16.38 -17.54
CA PRO A 356 -18.29 17.15 -18.73
C PRO A 356 -17.44 18.39 -18.47
N SER A 357 -17.44 18.93 -17.24
CA SER A 357 -16.59 20.07 -16.84
C SER A 357 -15.24 19.65 -16.27
N GLY A 358 -15.00 18.35 -16.09
CA GLY A 358 -13.80 17.78 -15.51
C GLY A 358 -13.83 17.68 -13.98
N LYS A 359 -15.00 17.81 -13.34
CA LYS A 359 -15.12 17.53 -11.91
C LYS A 359 -15.25 16.04 -11.66
N ILE A 360 -14.66 15.57 -10.58
CA ILE A 360 -14.79 14.20 -10.11
C ILE A 360 -16.21 13.99 -9.60
N VAL A 361 -16.96 13.11 -10.24
CA VAL A 361 -18.32 12.70 -9.82
C VAL A 361 -18.24 11.64 -8.75
N ALA A 362 -17.46 10.61 -9.00
CA ALA A 362 -17.26 9.48 -8.10
C ALA A 362 -15.87 8.89 -8.28
N ARG A 363 -15.37 8.26 -7.25
CA ARG A 363 -14.12 7.51 -7.28
C ARG A 363 -14.28 6.20 -6.50
N ASP A 364 -13.30 5.33 -6.61
CA ASP A 364 -13.34 4.01 -5.97
C ASP A 364 -14.47 3.10 -6.49
N LEU A 365 -14.95 3.36 -7.71
CA LEU A 365 -15.99 2.58 -8.35
C LEU A 365 -15.49 1.16 -8.67
N ARG A 366 -16.43 0.17 -8.65
CA ARG A 366 -16.16 -1.25 -8.98
C ARG A 366 -17.42 -1.90 -9.53
N GLY A 367 -17.24 -2.78 -10.53
CA GLY A 367 -18.32 -3.62 -11.02
C GLY A 367 -19.64 -2.87 -11.21
N ASP A 368 -20.74 -3.40 -10.67
CA ASP A 368 -22.08 -2.84 -10.82
C ASP A 368 -22.26 -1.42 -10.24
N MET A 369 -21.34 -0.96 -9.37
CA MET A 369 -21.37 0.45 -8.90
C MET A 369 -21.19 1.43 -10.05
N VAL A 370 -20.41 1.08 -11.07
CA VAL A 370 -20.22 1.90 -12.28
C VAL A 370 -21.56 2.08 -12.97
N ASN A 371 -22.29 1.00 -13.21
CA ASN A 371 -23.59 1.03 -13.87
C ASN A 371 -24.61 1.84 -13.05
N ALA A 372 -24.69 1.60 -11.74
CA ALA A 372 -25.60 2.31 -10.85
C ALA A 372 -25.35 3.83 -10.87
N GLN A 373 -24.06 4.24 -10.86
CA GLN A 373 -23.69 5.66 -10.93
C GLN A 373 -24.07 6.28 -12.29
N LEU A 374 -23.80 5.58 -13.41
CA LEU A 374 -24.13 6.05 -14.75
C LEU A 374 -25.64 6.13 -14.98
N ASP A 375 -26.41 5.13 -14.50
CA ASP A 375 -27.85 5.12 -14.60
C ASP A 375 -28.51 6.26 -13.80
N GLU A 376 -27.96 6.60 -12.63
CA GLU A 376 -28.43 7.76 -11.85
C GLU A 376 -28.20 9.08 -12.60
N ILE A 377 -27.02 9.23 -13.23
CA ILE A 377 -26.71 10.39 -14.04
C ILE A 377 -27.68 10.50 -15.24
N LEU A 378 -27.89 9.41 -15.97
CA LEU A 378 -28.80 9.39 -17.12
C LEU A 378 -30.22 9.83 -16.78
N LYS A 379 -30.73 9.55 -15.57
CA LYS A 379 -32.05 10.01 -15.09
C LYS A 379 -32.11 11.53 -14.98
N THR A 380 -30.97 12.17 -14.65
CA THR A 380 -30.92 13.64 -14.43
C THR A 380 -30.52 14.41 -15.69
N THR A 381 -29.85 13.76 -16.65
CA THR A 381 -29.34 14.39 -17.88
C THR A 381 -30.21 14.16 -19.10
N GLY A 382 -31.40 13.57 -18.95
CA GLY A 382 -32.30 13.29 -20.07
C GLY A 382 -31.77 12.20 -21.03
N GLY A 383 -30.99 11.26 -20.51
CA GLY A 383 -30.52 10.08 -21.26
C GLY A 383 -29.19 10.25 -22.00
N LYS A 384 -28.43 11.31 -21.71
CA LYS A 384 -27.08 11.56 -22.28
C LYS A 384 -26.03 11.69 -21.19
N LEU A 385 -24.82 11.24 -21.48
CA LEU A 385 -23.61 11.36 -20.65
C LEU A 385 -22.61 12.34 -21.23
#